data_73dc7f54dec6e90dfc6d95bc10d65b46
#
_entry.id   73dc7f54dec6e90dfc6d95bc10d65b46
#
_cell.length_a   1.000
_cell.length_b   1.000
_cell.length_c   1.000
_cell.angle_alpha   90.00
_cell.angle_beta   90.00
_cell.angle_gamma   90.00
#
_symmetry.space_group_name_H-M   'P 1'
#
loop_
_entity.id
_entity.type
_entity.pdbx_description
1 polymer ?
#
loop_
_entity_poly.entity_id
_entity_poly.type
_entity_poly.pdbx_seq_one_letter_code
_entity_poly.pdbx_strand_id
1 'polypeptide(L)'
;VTDIEVAFPEPCTEAWEDMAPAGCNRHCAACEKTIHDLSVMTLQEAEALLAQPEPPCVRARIAPDGTVALVRGSGANRNGRRLVAAVSASMTLATAACQTPLGAVSPRFEISGETYSWYSSQRTRLVAADGRVRRPSLSKDARFRFSNLTPGTYTVSYTDMCGETHVGAPVTVTDEDVDVGMFRWEEECVIVGVMVRADEASRG
;
A
#
# COMPACT_ATOMS: atom_id res chain seq x y z
N VAL A 1 5.13 20.17 6.95
CA VAL A 1 5.01 20.00 5.49
C VAL A 1 4.14 18.80 5.26
N THR A 2 2.98 18.97 4.63
CA THR A 2 2.05 17.86 4.37
C THR A 2 2.40 17.27 3.02
N ASP A 3 2.70 15.98 2.97
CA ASP A 3 2.89 15.24 1.71
C ASP A 3 1.56 15.19 0.94
N ILE A 4 1.64 15.09 -0.39
CA ILE A 4 0.47 14.91 -1.24
C ILE A 4 0.25 13.41 -1.37
N GLU A 5 -0.82 12.92 -0.80
CA GLU A 5 -1.21 11.52 -0.93
C GLU A 5 -1.97 11.31 -2.25
N VAL A 6 -1.56 10.30 -3.02
CA VAL A 6 -2.21 9.89 -4.27
C VAL A 6 -2.63 8.42 -4.20
N ALA A 7 -3.70 8.09 -4.91
CA ALA A 7 -4.22 6.73 -5.01
C ALA A 7 -4.36 6.33 -6.48
N PHE A 8 -4.31 5.02 -6.73
CA PHE A 8 -4.51 4.40 -8.06
C PHE A 8 -5.68 3.42 -7.96
N PRO A 9 -6.94 3.92 -8.00
CA PRO A 9 -8.12 3.09 -7.80
C PRO A 9 -8.32 2.06 -8.91
N GLU A 10 -7.89 2.39 -10.12
CA GLU A 10 -8.08 1.57 -11.32
C GLU A 10 -6.73 1.39 -12.03
N PRO A 11 -5.95 0.34 -11.67
CA PRO A 11 -4.73 0.02 -12.39
C PRO A 11 -5.06 -0.47 -13.82
N CYS A 12 -4.27 -0.02 -14.79
CA CYS A 12 -4.38 -0.42 -16.17
C CYS A 12 -3.77 -1.80 -16.38
N THR A 13 -4.41 -2.64 -17.20
CA THR A 13 -3.93 -3.97 -17.58
C THR A 13 -3.08 -3.96 -18.86
N GLU A 14 -3.08 -2.84 -19.59
CA GLU A 14 -2.33 -2.69 -20.84
C GLU A 14 -0.82 -2.53 -20.56
N ALA A 15 0.01 -3.24 -21.32
CA ALA A 15 1.45 -3.16 -21.18
C ALA A 15 1.97 -1.81 -21.73
N TRP A 16 2.78 -1.13 -20.94
CA TRP A 16 3.37 0.14 -21.32
C TRP A 16 4.14 0.09 -22.62
N GLU A 17 4.85 -1.02 -22.86
CA GLU A 17 5.69 -1.23 -24.03
C GLU A 17 4.89 -1.27 -25.35
N ASP A 18 3.63 -1.70 -25.29
CA ASP A 18 2.74 -1.85 -26.45
C ASP A 18 2.00 -0.56 -26.81
N MET A 19 2.09 0.46 -25.96
CA MET A 19 1.45 1.75 -26.20
C MET A 19 2.23 2.60 -27.21
N ALA A 20 1.53 3.39 -28.02
CA ALA A 20 2.14 4.27 -29.01
C ALA A 20 2.94 5.41 -28.35
N PRO A 21 4.19 5.70 -28.77
CA PRO A 21 4.99 6.79 -28.26
C PRO A 21 4.32 8.17 -28.45
N ALA A 22 4.31 9.02 -27.40
CA ALA A 22 3.81 10.39 -27.41
C ALA A 22 4.79 11.30 -26.65
N GLY A 23 5.99 11.51 -27.19
CA GLY A 23 7.10 12.19 -26.51
C GLY A 23 7.65 11.36 -25.36
N CYS A 24 7.71 11.96 -24.16
CA CYS A 24 8.05 11.23 -22.91
C CYS A 24 6.88 10.42 -22.34
N ASN A 25 5.70 10.54 -22.94
CA ASN A 25 4.46 9.86 -22.57
C ASN A 25 4.13 8.78 -23.58
N ARG A 26 3.04 8.04 -23.35
CA ARG A 26 2.50 7.08 -24.32
C ARG A 26 1.00 7.26 -24.46
N HIS A 27 0.48 6.87 -25.63
CA HIS A 27 -0.95 6.86 -25.90
C HIS A 27 -1.48 5.43 -25.84
N CYS A 28 -2.47 5.21 -24.98
CA CYS A 28 -3.17 3.94 -24.85
C CYS A 28 -4.34 3.89 -25.83
N ALA A 29 -4.32 2.95 -26.77
CA ALA A 29 -5.38 2.77 -27.75
C ALA A 29 -6.66 2.19 -27.12
N ALA A 30 -6.56 1.46 -26.01
CA ALA A 30 -7.72 0.84 -25.35
C ALA A 30 -8.63 1.85 -24.66
N CYS A 31 -8.08 2.92 -24.07
CA CYS A 31 -8.85 3.96 -23.39
C CYS A 31 -8.75 5.34 -24.07
N GLU A 32 -8.01 5.44 -25.17
CA GLU A 32 -7.77 6.67 -25.95
C GLU A 32 -7.17 7.83 -25.14
N LYS A 33 -6.43 7.50 -24.07
CA LYS A 33 -5.81 8.47 -23.15
C LYS A 33 -4.29 8.52 -23.31
N THR A 34 -3.72 9.69 -23.01
CA THR A 34 -2.28 9.84 -22.84
C THR A 34 -1.90 9.39 -21.42
N ILE A 35 -0.95 8.47 -21.35
CA ILE A 35 -0.37 8.01 -20.09
C ILE A 35 0.89 8.83 -19.81
N HIS A 36 0.90 9.56 -18.72
CA HIS A 36 2.01 10.43 -18.31
C HIS A 36 3.03 9.66 -17.47
N ASP A 37 4.30 9.65 -17.87
CA ASP A 37 5.36 9.03 -17.06
C ASP A 37 5.81 10.01 -15.96
N LEU A 38 5.41 9.73 -14.73
CA LEU A 38 5.76 10.58 -13.58
C LEU A 38 7.28 10.59 -13.30
N SER A 39 8.03 9.56 -13.71
CA SER A 39 9.46 9.49 -13.48
C SER A 39 10.28 10.55 -14.22
N VAL A 40 9.69 11.21 -15.23
CA VAL A 40 10.29 12.32 -15.97
C VAL A 40 9.70 13.69 -15.63
N MET A 41 8.79 13.76 -14.65
CA MET A 41 8.10 14.97 -14.21
C MET A 41 8.64 15.49 -12.88
N THR A 42 8.64 16.81 -12.73
CA THR A 42 8.89 17.46 -11.44
C THR A 42 7.65 17.37 -10.55
N LEU A 43 7.81 17.61 -9.24
CA LEU A 43 6.67 17.66 -8.31
C LEU A 43 5.62 18.69 -8.74
N GLN A 44 6.06 19.87 -9.22
CA GLN A 44 5.15 20.93 -9.66
C GLN A 44 4.32 20.52 -10.88
N GLU A 45 4.92 19.81 -11.83
CA GLU A 45 4.23 19.28 -13.01
C GLU A 45 3.23 18.19 -12.63
N ALA A 46 3.60 17.30 -11.71
CA ALA A 46 2.70 16.27 -11.19
C ALA A 46 1.52 16.87 -10.40
N GLU A 47 1.75 17.91 -9.60
CA GLU A 47 0.67 18.66 -8.92
C GLU A 47 -0.28 19.35 -9.92
N ALA A 48 0.28 19.93 -10.97
CA ALA A 48 -0.52 20.56 -12.03
C ALA A 48 -1.35 19.53 -12.81
N LEU A 49 -0.80 18.35 -13.01
CA LEU A 49 -1.49 17.22 -13.63
C LEU A 49 -2.69 16.76 -12.77
N LEU A 50 -2.50 16.61 -11.44
CA LEU A 50 -3.54 16.26 -10.48
C LEU A 50 -4.63 17.33 -10.31
N ALA A 51 -4.34 18.58 -10.68
CA ALA A 51 -5.31 19.67 -10.60
C ALA A 51 -6.26 19.71 -11.80
N GLN A 52 -6.10 18.86 -12.80
CA GLN A 52 -6.97 18.78 -13.96
C GLN A 52 -8.37 18.27 -13.57
N PRO A 53 -9.43 18.71 -14.24
CA PRO A 53 -10.79 18.26 -13.95
C PRO A 53 -11.01 16.76 -14.17
N GLU A 54 -10.31 16.18 -15.15
CA GLU A 54 -10.34 14.75 -15.42
C GLU A 54 -9.11 14.08 -14.79
N PRO A 55 -9.29 13.02 -14.00
CA PRO A 55 -8.18 12.29 -13.40
C PRO A 55 -7.22 11.77 -14.47
N PRO A 56 -5.92 12.10 -14.36
CA PRO A 56 -4.93 11.69 -15.35
C PRO A 56 -4.60 10.22 -15.27
N CYS A 57 -4.32 9.64 -16.43
CA CYS A 57 -3.69 8.32 -16.51
C CYS A 57 -2.18 8.48 -16.44
N VAL A 58 -1.53 7.75 -15.53
CA VAL A 58 -0.10 7.90 -15.29
C VAL A 58 0.61 6.55 -15.21
N ARG A 59 1.90 6.57 -15.48
CA ARG A 59 2.85 5.53 -15.10
C ARG A 59 3.66 6.04 -13.92
N ALA A 60 3.58 5.37 -12.79
CA ALA A 60 4.29 5.72 -11.57
C ALA A 60 5.23 4.60 -11.14
N ARG A 61 6.47 4.94 -10.78
CA ARG A 61 7.36 4.06 -10.03
C ARG A 61 7.21 4.38 -8.56
N ILE A 62 6.91 3.37 -7.78
CA ILE A 62 6.69 3.49 -6.34
C ILE A 62 7.88 2.87 -5.63
N ALA A 63 8.58 3.67 -4.85
CA ALA A 63 9.66 3.19 -3.99
C ALA A 63 9.09 2.37 -2.82
N PRO A 64 9.89 1.53 -2.16
CA PRO A 64 9.45 0.73 -1.02
C PRO A 64 8.83 1.52 0.14
N ASP A 65 9.20 2.79 0.30
CA ASP A 65 8.63 3.71 1.29
C ASP A 65 7.28 4.33 0.88
N GLY A 66 6.71 3.91 -0.27
CA GLY A 66 5.51 4.46 -0.84
C GLY A 66 5.71 5.79 -1.59
N THR A 67 6.93 6.28 -1.70
CA THR A 67 7.24 7.51 -2.42
C THR A 67 7.14 7.29 -3.93
N VAL A 68 6.44 8.19 -4.63
CA VAL A 68 6.41 8.20 -6.09
C VAL A 68 7.71 8.83 -6.63
N ALA A 69 8.39 8.11 -7.52
CA ALA A 69 9.61 8.58 -8.15
C ALA A 69 9.31 9.71 -9.14
N LEU A 70 9.92 10.88 -8.90
CA LEU A 70 9.84 12.07 -9.75
C LEU A 70 11.25 12.55 -10.10
N VAL A 71 11.39 13.29 -11.19
CA VAL A 71 12.64 13.99 -11.46
C VAL A 71 12.88 15.05 -10.38
N ARG A 72 14.08 15.04 -9.82
CA ARG A 72 14.51 16.12 -8.93
C ARG A 72 14.68 17.38 -9.78
N GLY A 73 13.71 18.29 -9.71
CA GLY A 73 13.83 19.60 -10.33
C GLY A 73 15.08 20.32 -9.79
N SER A 74 15.79 21.00 -10.66
CA SER A 74 16.95 21.86 -10.30
C SER A 74 16.59 23.07 -9.41
N GLY A 75 15.32 23.24 -9.07
CA GLY A 75 14.82 24.10 -8.01
C GLY A 75 14.53 23.25 -6.79
N ALA A 76 15.50 23.11 -5.89
CA ALA A 76 15.29 22.44 -4.62
C ALA A 76 14.04 23.03 -3.93
N ASN A 77 12.94 22.29 -3.93
CA ASN A 77 11.80 22.67 -3.13
C ASN A 77 12.22 22.56 -1.67
N ARG A 78 12.54 23.70 -1.05
CA ARG A 78 12.95 23.81 0.36
C ARG A 78 11.88 23.35 1.33
N ASN A 79 10.71 22.98 0.86
CA ASN A 79 9.56 22.63 1.68
C ASN A 79 9.37 21.12 1.87
N GLY A 80 10.21 20.27 1.29
CA GLY A 80 10.21 18.81 1.55
C GLY A 80 8.92 18.06 1.19
N ARG A 81 8.03 18.63 0.37
CA ARG A 81 6.79 17.96 -0.07
C ARG A 81 7.11 16.83 -1.04
N ARG A 82 6.46 15.70 -0.86
CA ARG A 82 6.60 14.50 -1.69
C ARG A 82 5.23 14.04 -2.17
N LEU A 83 5.21 13.33 -3.29
CA LEU A 83 4.04 12.55 -3.72
C LEU A 83 4.16 11.15 -3.08
N VAL A 84 3.14 10.77 -2.31
CA VAL A 84 3.07 9.48 -1.63
C VAL A 84 1.79 8.77 -2.09
N ALA A 85 1.90 7.49 -2.41
CA ALA A 85 0.75 6.70 -2.84
C ALA A 85 -0.03 6.14 -1.64
N ALA A 86 -1.34 6.40 -1.61
CA ALA A 86 -2.29 5.85 -0.64
C ALA A 86 -3.45 5.14 -1.34
N VAL A 87 -4.05 4.15 -0.70
CA VAL A 87 -5.20 3.41 -1.24
C VAL A 87 -6.32 3.31 -0.21
N SER A 88 -7.51 3.61 -0.67
CA SER A 88 -8.75 3.51 0.11
C SER A 88 -9.32 2.09 0.05
N ALA A 89 -9.60 1.52 1.23
CA ALA A 89 -10.30 0.25 1.38
C ALA A 89 -11.71 0.49 1.93
N SER A 90 -12.72 0.02 1.20
CA SER A 90 -14.12 0.03 1.65
C SER A 90 -14.35 -1.00 2.76
N MET A 91 -14.93 -0.56 3.89
CA MET A 91 -15.30 -1.40 5.03
C MET A 91 -16.74 -1.89 4.90
N THR A 92 -16.95 -3.20 4.92
CA THR A 92 -18.23 -3.80 5.27
C THR A 92 -18.13 -4.39 6.68
N LEU A 93 -18.93 -3.85 7.61
CA LEU A 93 -19.10 -4.40 8.96
C LEU A 93 -20.06 -5.60 8.93
N ALA A 94 -19.60 -6.74 9.42
CA ALA A 94 -20.44 -7.85 9.80
C ALA A 94 -20.26 -8.10 11.31
N THR A 95 -21.32 -7.83 12.09
CA THR A 95 -21.39 -8.16 13.51
C THR A 95 -21.97 -9.56 13.68
N ALA A 96 -21.23 -10.48 14.27
CA ALA A 96 -21.76 -11.75 14.79
C ALA A 96 -21.26 -11.91 16.23
N ALA A 97 -22.19 -11.83 17.17
CA ALA A 97 -21.96 -12.15 18.56
C ALA A 97 -22.16 -13.65 18.76
N CYS A 98 -21.17 -14.36 19.27
CA CYS A 98 -21.31 -15.67 19.86
C CYS A 98 -20.68 -15.68 21.25
N GLN A 99 -21.51 -15.89 22.25
CA GLN A 99 -21.08 -16.11 23.63
C GLN A 99 -20.53 -17.52 23.75
N THR A 100 -19.32 -17.66 24.29
CA THR A 100 -18.72 -18.95 24.67
C THR A 100 -18.58 -19.05 26.18
N PRO A 101 -18.72 -20.25 26.78
CA PRO A 101 -18.74 -20.44 28.23
C PRO A 101 -17.34 -20.16 28.86
N LEU A 102 -17.38 -19.76 30.13
CA LEU A 102 -16.20 -19.51 30.98
C LEU A 102 -15.35 -20.79 31.11
N GLY A 103 -14.41 -20.99 30.18
CA GLY A 103 -13.32 -21.96 30.29
C GLY A 103 -12.02 -21.23 30.61
N ALA A 104 -11.07 -21.92 31.20
CA ALA A 104 -9.78 -21.39 31.60
C ALA A 104 -9.21 -20.38 30.57
N VAL A 105 -8.91 -19.19 31.02
CA VAL A 105 -8.35 -18.12 30.17
C VAL A 105 -6.97 -18.57 29.71
N SER A 106 -6.88 -19.11 28.52
CA SER A 106 -5.58 -19.39 27.89
C SER A 106 -4.84 -18.08 27.70
N PRO A 107 -3.55 -18.03 27.99
CA PRO A 107 -2.75 -16.82 27.80
C PRO A 107 -2.85 -16.36 26.35
N ARG A 108 -2.93 -15.05 26.16
CA ARG A 108 -3.10 -14.42 24.86
C ARG A 108 -1.88 -13.54 24.58
N PHE A 109 -1.33 -13.69 23.41
CA PHE A 109 -0.13 -13.04 22.97
C PHE A 109 -0.37 -12.16 21.76
N GLU A 110 0.67 -11.47 21.38
CA GLU A 110 0.67 -10.51 20.28
C GLU A 110 1.85 -10.76 19.34
N ILE A 111 1.63 -10.56 18.04
CA ILE A 111 2.68 -10.37 17.04
C ILE A 111 2.57 -8.95 16.52
N SER A 112 3.65 -8.19 16.60
CA SER A 112 3.77 -6.83 16.08
C SER A 112 4.93 -6.70 15.10
N GLY A 113 4.93 -5.62 14.34
CA GLY A 113 6.01 -5.28 13.42
C GLY A 113 5.71 -3.98 12.68
N GLU A 114 6.61 -3.60 11.79
CA GLU A 114 6.53 -2.38 10.99
C GLU A 114 6.59 -2.69 9.49
N THR A 115 6.00 -1.83 8.70
CA THR A 115 6.11 -1.81 7.23
C THR A 115 6.54 -0.42 6.80
N TYR A 116 6.92 -0.23 5.54
CA TYR A 116 7.34 1.09 5.05
C TYR A 116 6.22 2.14 4.96
N SER A 117 4.97 1.71 4.95
CA SER A 117 3.86 2.62 4.81
C SER A 117 2.64 2.13 5.57
N TRP A 118 1.78 3.06 5.97
CA TRP A 118 0.46 2.77 6.50
C TRP A 118 -0.36 1.83 5.58
N TYR A 119 -0.25 2.01 4.27
CA TYR A 119 -0.91 1.18 3.29
C TYR A 119 -0.52 -0.28 3.37
N SER A 120 0.80 -0.55 3.43
CA SER A 120 1.32 -1.92 3.54
C SER A 120 0.91 -2.56 4.86
N SER A 121 0.83 -1.79 5.96
CA SER A 121 0.40 -2.32 7.27
C SER A 121 -1.04 -2.84 7.26
N GLN A 122 -1.94 -2.21 6.53
CA GLN A 122 -3.33 -2.68 6.40
C GLN A 122 -3.47 -3.95 5.55
N ARG A 123 -2.56 -4.17 4.63
CA ARG A 123 -2.53 -5.37 3.77
C ARG A 123 -1.73 -6.52 4.37
N THR A 124 -1.21 -6.35 5.55
CA THR A 124 -0.56 -7.44 6.30
C THR A 124 -1.60 -8.49 6.70
N ARG A 125 -1.21 -9.75 6.64
CA ARG A 125 -2.03 -10.89 7.03
C ARG A 125 -1.21 -11.81 7.91
N LEU A 126 -1.86 -12.42 8.89
CA LEU A 126 -1.30 -13.47 9.70
C LEU A 126 -1.94 -14.80 9.31
N VAL A 127 -1.12 -15.76 8.93
CA VAL A 127 -1.55 -17.11 8.58
C VAL A 127 -1.11 -18.05 9.70
N ALA A 128 -2.05 -18.72 10.34
CA ALA A 128 -1.76 -19.74 11.32
C ALA A 128 -1.42 -21.08 10.64
N ALA A 129 -0.82 -22.02 11.37
CA ALA A 129 -0.45 -23.33 10.84
C ALA A 129 -1.64 -24.15 10.31
N ASP A 130 -2.86 -23.87 10.78
CA ASP A 130 -4.11 -24.49 10.30
C ASP A 130 -4.69 -23.80 9.06
N GLY A 131 -3.98 -22.81 8.47
CA GLY A 131 -4.39 -22.05 7.31
C GLY A 131 -5.36 -20.90 7.58
N ARG A 132 -5.73 -20.65 8.82
CA ARG A 132 -6.57 -19.49 9.17
C ARG A 132 -5.83 -18.20 8.95
N VAL A 133 -6.50 -17.26 8.25
CA VAL A 133 -5.96 -15.93 7.93
C VAL A 133 -6.61 -14.88 8.80
N ARG A 134 -5.81 -14.03 9.44
CA ARG A 134 -6.27 -12.92 10.26
C ARG A 134 -5.78 -11.59 9.70
N ARG A 135 -6.58 -10.54 9.89
CA ARG A 135 -6.21 -9.16 9.61
C ARG A 135 -5.62 -8.51 10.86
N PRO A 136 -4.71 -7.55 10.73
CA PRO A 136 -4.18 -6.82 11.87
C PRO A 136 -5.28 -5.98 12.54
N SER A 137 -5.18 -5.82 13.85
CA SER A 137 -5.87 -4.78 14.58
C SER A 137 -5.13 -3.48 14.30
N LEU A 138 -5.76 -2.61 13.58
CA LEU A 138 -5.33 -1.30 13.07
C LEU A 138 -4.04 -0.68 13.59
N SER A 139 -3.29 -0.10 12.64
CA SER A 139 -2.19 0.80 12.92
C SER A 139 -2.32 2.11 12.14
N LYS A 140 -1.94 3.23 12.77
CA LYS A 140 -1.89 4.55 12.14
C LYS A 140 -0.52 4.90 11.54
N ASP A 141 0.55 4.21 11.97
CA ASP A 141 1.95 4.65 11.81
C ASP A 141 2.81 3.60 11.13
N ALA A 142 2.35 3.01 10.03
CA ALA A 142 3.08 1.95 9.31
C ALA A 142 3.34 0.68 10.15
N ARG A 143 2.84 0.60 11.38
CA ARG A 143 2.95 -0.56 12.27
C ARG A 143 1.75 -1.47 12.09
N PHE A 144 1.94 -2.75 12.29
CA PHE A 144 0.85 -3.72 12.37
C PHE A 144 0.92 -4.49 13.70
N ARG A 145 -0.25 -4.99 14.12
CA ARG A 145 -0.40 -5.75 15.35
C ARG A 145 -1.48 -6.82 15.19
N PHE A 146 -1.18 -8.03 15.63
CA PHE A 146 -2.13 -9.13 15.72
C PHE A 146 -2.25 -9.53 17.18
N SER A 147 -3.36 -9.24 17.81
CA SER A 147 -3.60 -9.53 19.22
C SER A 147 -4.45 -10.79 19.41
N ASN A 148 -4.53 -11.28 20.66
CA ASN A 148 -5.31 -12.45 21.06
C ASN A 148 -4.86 -13.75 20.36
N LEU A 149 -3.57 -13.95 20.24
CA LEU A 149 -2.96 -15.16 19.69
C LEU A 149 -2.80 -16.22 20.79
N THR A 150 -2.98 -17.47 20.43
CA THR A 150 -2.61 -18.61 21.26
C THR A 150 -1.18 -19.06 20.92
N PRO A 151 -0.48 -19.79 21.80
CA PRO A 151 0.77 -20.41 21.41
C PRO A 151 0.66 -21.20 20.12
N GLY A 152 1.63 -21.06 19.22
CA GLY A 152 1.61 -21.69 17.91
C GLY A 152 2.56 -21.04 16.92
N THR A 153 2.65 -21.61 15.72
CA THR A 153 3.46 -21.08 14.62
C THR A 153 2.58 -20.29 13.66
N TYR A 154 3.05 -19.11 13.31
CA TYR A 154 2.36 -18.15 12.44
C TYR A 154 3.30 -17.67 11.35
N THR A 155 2.74 -17.26 10.22
CA THR A 155 3.48 -16.60 9.16
C THR A 155 2.82 -15.25 8.88
N VAL A 156 3.63 -14.20 8.89
CA VAL A 156 3.17 -12.86 8.50
C VAL A 156 3.43 -12.68 7.01
N SER A 157 2.43 -12.25 6.27
CA SER A 157 2.55 -11.83 4.88
C SER A 157 1.97 -10.43 4.71
N TYR A 158 2.44 -9.71 3.72
CA TYR A 158 1.85 -8.44 3.32
C TYR A 158 1.79 -8.38 1.79
N THR A 159 0.82 -7.62 1.29
CA THR A 159 0.71 -7.34 -0.15
C THR A 159 1.20 -5.92 -0.37
N ASP A 160 2.15 -5.76 -1.28
CA ASP A 160 2.68 -4.45 -1.65
C ASP A 160 1.70 -3.66 -2.53
N MET A 161 2.12 -2.49 -2.97
CA MET A 161 1.30 -1.59 -3.79
C MET A 161 1.10 -2.10 -5.22
N CYS A 162 1.97 -2.98 -5.70
CA CYS A 162 1.83 -3.66 -6.99
C CYS A 162 0.94 -4.89 -6.93
N GLY A 163 0.45 -5.27 -5.75
CA GLY A 163 -0.37 -6.45 -5.54
C GLY A 163 0.43 -7.73 -5.35
N GLU A 164 1.77 -7.67 -5.29
CA GLU A 164 2.62 -8.81 -5.00
C GLU A 164 2.59 -9.14 -3.52
N THR A 165 2.49 -10.43 -3.18
CA THR A 165 2.43 -10.90 -1.80
C THR A 165 3.79 -11.42 -1.37
N HIS A 166 4.36 -10.76 -0.38
CA HIS A 166 5.60 -11.13 0.28
C HIS A 166 5.31 -11.91 1.55
N VAL A 167 6.00 -13.01 1.74
CA VAL A 167 5.79 -13.92 2.87
C VAL A 167 7.03 -13.91 3.76
N GLY A 168 6.84 -13.56 5.04
CA GLY A 168 7.91 -13.58 6.04
C GLY A 168 8.27 -14.99 6.51
N ALA A 169 9.34 -15.08 7.29
CA ALA A 169 9.70 -16.32 7.96
C ALA A 169 8.62 -16.74 8.96
N PRO A 170 8.44 -18.06 9.21
CA PRO A 170 7.57 -18.54 10.28
C PRO A 170 8.00 -18.02 11.65
N VAL A 171 7.04 -17.58 12.45
CA VAL A 171 7.21 -17.03 13.80
C VAL A 171 6.53 -17.95 14.79
N THR A 172 7.23 -18.39 15.82
CA THR A 172 6.65 -19.21 16.88
C THR A 172 6.36 -18.34 18.10
N VAL A 173 5.09 -18.31 18.50
CA VAL A 173 4.63 -17.70 19.75
C VAL A 173 4.53 -18.81 20.79
N THR A 174 5.23 -18.67 21.91
CA THR A 174 5.22 -19.62 23.03
C THR A 174 4.52 -19.04 24.24
N ASP A 175 5.15 -18.10 24.91
CA ASP A 175 4.77 -17.53 26.19
C ASP A 175 4.99 -16.02 26.32
N GLU A 176 5.39 -15.36 25.23
CA GLU A 176 5.63 -13.91 25.16
C GLU A 176 5.15 -13.32 23.83
N ASP A 177 5.01 -11.99 23.83
CA ASP A 177 4.74 -11.22 22.63
C ASP A 177 5.98 -11.20 21.72
N VAL A 178 5.74 -11.21 20.40
CA VAL A 178 6.83 -11.28 19.41
C VAL A 178 6.78 -10.04 18.51
N ASP A 179 7.92 -9.34 18.43
CA ASP A 179 8.13 -8.30 17.43
C ASP A 179 8.94 -8.90 16.27
N VAL A 180 8.34 -8.92 15.08
CA VAL A 180 8.97 -9.44 13.86
C VAL A 180 9.80 -8.36 13.14
N GLY A 181 9.90 -7.16 13.71
CA GLY A 181 10.66 -6.05 13.16
C GLY A 181 10.03 -5.44 11.90
N MET A 182 10.87 -4.88 11.06
CA MET A 182 10.45 -4.19 9.84
C MET A 182 10.49 -5.13 8.65
N PHE A 183 9.35 -5.28 7.97
CA PHE A 183 9.28 -5.92 6.66
C PHE A 183 9.81 -4.97 5.59
N ARG A 184 10.84 -5.43 4.86
CA ARG A 184 11.47 -4.71 3.76
C ARG A 184 11.30 -5.50 2.47
N TRP A 185 10.95 -4.81 1.39
CA TRP A 185 11.17 -5.29 0.03
C TRP A 185 12.17 -4.35 -0.64
N GLU A 186 12.95 -4.86 -1.56
CA GLU A 186 14.05 -4.11 -2.17
C GLU A 186 13.73 -3.59 -3.57
N GLU A 187 12.63 -4.05 -4.16
CA GLU A 187 12.28 -3.72 -5.55
C GLU A 187 11.28 -2.57 -5.65
N GLU A 188 11.52 -1.69 -6.63
CA GLU A 188 10.56 -0.65 -7.02
C GLU A 188 9.38 -1.27 -7.74
N CYS A 189 8.18 -0.83 -7.42
CA CYS A 189 6.98 -1.25 -8.11
C CYS A 189 6.55 -0.20 -9.15
N VAL A 190 6.10 -0.66 -10.31
CA VAL A 190 5.61 0.20 -11.39
C VAL A 190 4.11 0.01 -11.55
N ILE A 191 3.35 1.09 -11.36
CA ILE A 191 1.91 1.11 -11.57
C ILE A 191 1.59 1.97 -12.79
N VAL A 192 0.70 1.49 -13.65
CA VAL A 192 0.04 2.27 -14.71
C VAL A 192 -1.44 2.32 -14.39
N GLY A 193 -2.01 3.51 -14.35
CA GLY A 193 -3.43 3.65 -14.02
C GLY A 193 -3.89 5.08 -13.83
N VAL A 194 -5.15 5.24 -13.47
CA VAL A 194 -5.75 6.53 -13.12
C VAL A 194 -5.22 6.97 -11.77
N MET A 195 -4.66 8.17 -11.68
CA MET A 195 -4.16 8.77 -10.45
C MET A 195 -5.15 9.81 -9.94
N VAL A 196 -5.51 9.70 -8.67
CA VAL A 196 -6.36 10.67 -7.96
C VAL A 196 -5.73 11.06 -6.63
N ARG A 197 -6.20 12.11 -5.99
CA ARG A 197 -5.86 12.37 -4.60
C ARG A 197 -6.48 11.33 -3.69
N ALA A 198 -5.78 10.94 -2.63
CA ALA A 198 -6.25 9.86 -1.74
C ALA A 198 -7.59 10.17 -1.06
N ASP A 199 -7.85 11.44 -0.74
CA ASP A 199 -9.12 11.90 -0.18
C ASP A 199 -10.29 11.83 -1.18
N GLU A 200 -10.03 11.92 -2.47
CA GLU A 200 -11.02 11.76 -3.54
C GLU A 200 -11.35 10.28 -3.77
N ALA A 201 -10.35 9.40 -3.71
CA ALA A 201 -10.54 7.96 -3.85
C ALA A 201 -11.43 7.35 -2.74
N SER A 202 -11.51 8.02 -1.58
CA SER A 202 -12.33 7.57 -0.45
C SER A 202 -13.82 7.93 -0.56
N ARG A 203 -14.22 8.71 -1.58
CA ARG A 203 -15.59 9.24 -1.75
C ARG A 203 -16.41 8.50 -2.81
N GLY A 204 -15.84 7.60 -3.55
CA GLY A 204 -16.47 6.76 -4.55
C GLY A 204 -16.67 5.32 -4.07
#